data_da477aa888bcd80901dba489aeec871c
#
_entry.id   da477aa888bcd80901dba489aeec871c
#
_cell.length_a   1.000
_cell.length_b   1.000
_cell.length_c   1.000
_cell.angle_alpha   90.00
_cell.angle_beta   90.00
_cell.angle_gamma   90.00
#
_symmetry.space_group_name_H-M   'P 1'
#
loop_
_entity.id
_entity.type
_entity.pdbx_description
1 polymer ?
#
loop_
_entity_poly.entity_id
_entity_poly.type
_entity_poly.pdbx_seq_one_letter_code
_entity_poly.pdbx_strand_id
1 'polypeptide(L)'
;HRYNSLLRIRQYEIASKRLFYKHRRRVHMTSDIQTKLDELGIKLDSAAVPAGNYVPVLVIHDMVYVSGQLPLIKGAIEVTGQVGSSVSIKDAQEQARQCAVAILRQVSTVSDCLKNVKRVVKLGGFVTSAPEFIEQPKVIDAASELMVSLFADRGKHTRFAVGVSALPLGAVVEIDAIFQLTS
;
A
#
# COMPACT_ATOMS: atom_id res chain seq x y z
N HIS A 1 41.29 -37.73 14.40
CA HIS A 1 41.54 -36.27 14.31
C HIS A 1 41.19 -35.63 12.96
N ARG A 2 41.13 -36.37 11.82
CA ARG A 2 40.82 -35.81 10.48
C ARG A 2 39.29 -35.66 10.20
N TYR A 3 38.43 -36.36 10.93
CA TYR A 3 36.98 -36.31 10.69
C TYR A 3 36.31 -35.04 11.25
N ASN A 4 36.85 -34.46 12.33
CA ASN A 4 36.30 -33.24 12.96
C ASN A 4 36.64 -31.95 12.19
N SER A 5 37.68 -31.94 11.37
CA SER A 5 38.07 -30.75 10.56
C SER A 5 37.14 -30.56 9.36
N LEU A 6 36.71 -31.64 8.73
CA LEU A 6 35.81 -31.60 7.55
C LEU A 6 34.36 -31.19 7.92
N LEU A 7 33.90 -31.54 9.12
CA LEU A 7 32.58 -31.10 9.62
C LEU A 7 32.58 -29.62 9.97
N ARG A 8 33.65 -29.07 10.50
CA ARG A 8 33.79 -27.63 10.77
C ARG A 8 33.84 -26.80 9.49
N ILE A 9 34.55 -27.25 8.48
CA ILE A 9 34.61 -26.55 7.17
C ILE A 9 33.25 -26.52 6.50
N ARG A 10 32.49 -27.63 6.52
CA ARG A 10 31.12 -27.67 5.96
C ARG A 10 30.14 -26.77 6.71
N GLN A 11 30.25 -26.65 8.04
CA GLN A 11 29.41 -25.73 8.80
C GLN A 11 29.72 -24.25 8.52
N TYR A 12 30.99 -23.92 8.31
CA TYR A 12 31.41 -22.56 7.93
C TYR A 12 30.95 -22.18 6.53
N GLU A 13 31.00 -23.10 5.57
CA GLU A 13 30.47 -22.86 4.21
C GLU A 13 28.95 -22.67 4.18
N ILE A 14 28.21 -23.43 4.96
CA ILE A 14 26.74 -23.30 5.06
C ILE A 14 26.36 -21.99 5.75
N ALA A 15 27.10 -21.60 6.78
CA ALA A 15 26.86 -20.34 7.51
C ALA A 15 27.21 -19.12 6.62
N SER A 16 28.33 -19.15 5.91
CA SER A 16 28.73 -18.07 5.00
C SER A 16 27.78 -17.93 3.80
N LYS A 17 27.31 -19.04 3.22
CA LYS A 17 26.30 -19.03 2.14
C LYS A 17 24.96 -18.50 2.63
N ARG A 18 24.53 -18.83 3.87
CA ARG A 18 23.30 -18.27 4.49
C ARG A 18 23.43 -16.77 4.75
N LEU A 19 24.59 -16.30 5.22
CA LEU A 19 24.85 -14.88 5.47
C LEU A 19 24.91 -14.09 4.14
N PHE A 20 25.58 -14.65 3.12
CA PHE A 20 25.66 -14.06 1.78
C PHE A 20 24.30 -14.00 1.08
N TYR A 21 23.46 -15.03 1.25
CA TYR A 21 22.09 -15.08 0.72
C TYR A 21 21.15 -14.11 1.46
N LYS A 22 21.32 -13.94 2.78
CA LYS A 22 20.57 -12.98 3.58
C LYS A 22 20.94 -11.53 3.22
N HIS A 23 22.23 -11.27 2.98
CA HIS A 23 22.71 -9.93 2.59
C HIS A 23 22.32 -9.58 1.15
N ARG A 24 22.41 -10.53 0.21
CA ARG A 24 21.94 -10.34 -1.17
C ARG A 24 20.43 -10.13 -1.28
N ARG A 25 19.62 -10.82 -0.46
CA ARG A 25 18.16 -10.57 -0.41
C ARG A 25 17.84 -9.18 0.15
N ARG A 26 18.58 -8.70 1.15
CA ARG A 26 18.36 -7.36 1.73
C ARG A 26 18.73 -6.23 0.75
N VAL A 27 19.83 -6.38 0.02
CA VAL A 27 20.26 -5.39 -0.98
C VAL A 27 19.37 -5.41 -2.23
N HIS A 28 18.89 -6.59 -2.64
CA HIS A 28 17.99 -6.71 -3.81
C HIS A 28 16.56 -6.20 -3.51
N MET A 29 16.10 -6.27 -2.24
CA MET A 29 14.76 -5.77 -1.85
C MET A 29 14.65 -4.24 -1.82
N THR A 30 15.73 -3.52 -1.57
CA THR A 30 15.70 -2.04 -1.51
C THR A 30 15.78 -1.39 -2.89
N SER A 31 16.48 -1.97 -3.85
CA SER A 31 16.46 -1.51 -5.25
C SER A 31 15.11 -1.83 -5.94
N ASP A 32 14.42 -2.87 -5.49
CA ASP A 32 13.17 -3.36 -6.10
C ASP A 32 11.99 -2.38 -5.88
N ILE A 33 11.82 -1.79 -4.69
CA ILE A 33 10.70 -0.88 -4.40
C ILE A 33 10.82 0.41 -5.21
N GLN A 34 12.00 1.05 -5.23
CA GLN A 34 12.19 2.29 -5.99
C GLN A 34 12.02 2.06 -7.50
N THR A 35 12.59 0.99 -8.02
CA THR A 35 12.43 0.61 -9.43
C THR A 35 10.95 0.41 -9.79
N LYS A 36 10.20 -0.28 -8.94
CA LYS A 36 8.75 -0.48 -9.16
C LYS A 36 7.94 0.81 -9.06
N LEU A 37 8.28 1.71 -8.14
CA LEU A 37 7.66 3.04 -8.07
C LEU A 37 7.89 3.81 -9.38
N ASP A 38 9.11 3.78 -9.88
CA ASP A 38 9.48 4.45 -11.13
C ASP A 38 8.75 3.83 -12.35
N GLU A 39 8.70 2.50 -12.43
CA GLU A 39 7.94 1.76 -13.47
C GLU A 39 6.43 2.06 -13.44
N LEU A 40 5.87 2.24 -12.23
CA LEU A 40 4.46 2.58 -12.02
C LEU A 40 4.17 4.08 -12.13
N GLY A 41 5.19 4.90 -12.34
CA GLY A 41 5.08 6.37 -12.42
C GLY A 41 4.66 7.02 -11.10
N ILE A 42 4.94 6.38 -9.95
CA ILE A 42 4.53 6.85 -8.63
C ILE A 42 5.64 7.68 -7.99
N LYS A 43 5.31 8.93 -7.65
CA LYS A 43 6.16 9.82 -6.87
C LYS A 43 5.65 9.93 -5.44
N LEU A 44 6.55 9.75 -4.46
CA LEU A 44 6.25 9.86 -3.03
C LEU A 44 6.64 11.24 -2.47
N ASP A 45 6.46 12.29 -3.26
CA ASP A 45 7.00 13.63 -3.05
C ASP A 45 6.24 14.48 -2.03
N SER A 46 4.95 14.22 -1.81
CA SER A 46 4.17 14.98 -0.84
C SER A 46 3.00 14.19 -0.28
N ALA A 47 2.97 13.99 1.03
CA ALA A 47 1.81 13.49 1.74
C ALA A 47 0.83 14.65 2.01
N ALA A 48 -0.47 14.40 1.85
CA ALA A 48 -1.49 15.40 2.16
C ALA A 48 -1.52 15.69 3.67
N VAL A 49 -1.70 16.97 4.01
CA VAL A 49 -1.94 17.39 5.38
C VAL A 49 -3.41 17.13 5.74
N PRO A 50 -3.72 16.64 6.96
CA PRO A 50 -5.10 16.38 7.36
C PRO A 50 -5.92 17.67 7.40
N ALA A 51 -7.17 17.58 6.96
CA ALA A 51 -8.10 18.71 6.96
C ALA A 51 -8.82 18.93 8.30
N GLY A 52 -8.52 18.13 9.33
CA GLY A 52 -9.20 18.14 10.62
C GLY A 52 -8.26 17.89 11.81
N ASN A 53 -8.84 17.79 13.00
CA ASN A 53 -8.10 17.53 14.24
C ASN A 53 -7.82 16.02 14.42
N TYR A 54 -7.02 15.45 13.53
CA TYR A 54 -6.54 14.06 13.57
C TYR A 54 -5.19 13.95 12.88
N VAL A 55 -4.51 12.79 13.00
CA VAL A 55 -3.26 12.53 12.30
C VAL A 55 -3.51 11.64 11.06
N PRO A 56 -2.83 11.89 9.94
CA PRO A 56 -3.03 11.11 8.72
C PRO A 56 -2.41 9.71 8.82
N VAL A 57 -1.40 9.55 9.67
CA VAL A 57 -0.71 8.30 9.94
C VAL A 57 -0.31 8.21 11.40
N LEU A 58 -0.48 7.02 11.99
CA LEU A 58 -0.12 6.73 13.38
C LEU A 58 0.65 5.42 13.43
N VAL A 59 1.79 5.40 14.12
CA VAL A 59 2.60 4.19 14.34
C VAL A 59 2.44 3.74 15.78
N ILE A 60 2.04 2.48 15.96
CA ILE A 60 1.95 1.81 17.27
C ILE A 60 2.74 0.50 17.18
N HIS A 61 3.89 0.44 17.87
CA HIS A 61 4.87 -0.63 17.74
C HIS A 61 5.35 -0.77 16.29
N ASP A 62 5.09 -1.90 15.64
CA ASP A 62 5.41 -2.15 14.23
C ASP A 62 4.21 -1.96 13.29
N MET A 63 3.07 -1.50 13.80
CA MET A 63 1.84 -1.29 13.04
C MET A 63 1.68 0.18 12.65
N VAL A 64 1.35 0.41 11.39
CA VAL A 64 1.05 1.73 10.82
C VAL A 64 -0.42 1.79 10.46
N TYR A 65 -1.12 2.73 11.06
CA TYR A 65 -2.53 3.02 10.78
C TYR A 65 -2.60 4.28 9.93
N VAL A 66 -3.24 4.20 8.77
CA VAL A 66 -3.42 5.31 7.83
C VAL A 66 -4.89 5.68 7.81
N SER A 67 -5.18 6.94 8.12
CA SER A 67 -6.55 7.50 8.02
C SER A 67 -7.07 7.45 6.59
N GLY A 68 -8.38 7.58 6.40
CA GLY A 68 -9.00 7.62 5.09
C GLY A 68 -8.31 8.61 4.16
N GLN A 69 -7.92 8.15 2.99
CA GLN A 69 -7.28 8.95 1.94
C GLN A 69 -8.24 9.13 0.78
N LEU A 70 -8.38 10.38 0.35
CA LEU A 70 -9.17 10.78 -0.82
C LEU A 70 -8.26 10.84 -2.07
N PRO A 71 -8.84 10.72 -3.28
CA PRO A 71 -8.10 10.80 -4.53
C PRO A 71 -7.79 12.25 -4.93
N LEU A 72 -7.07 12.99 -4.09
CA LEU A 72 -6.73 14.38 -4.32
C LEU A 72 -5.61 14.51 -5.36
N ILE A 73 -5.87 15.25 -6.43
CA ILE A 73 -4.88 15.68 -7.41
C ILE A 73 -4.69 17.18 -7.28
N LYS A 74 -3.48 17.61 -6.90
CA LYS A 74 -3.16 19.02 -6.61
C LYS A 74 -4.13 19.68 -5.60
N GLY A 75 -4.61 18.88 -4.63
CA GLY A 75 -5.51 19.35 -3.58
C GLY A 75 -7.00 19.41 -3.94
N ALA A 76 -7.40 18.92 -5.12
CA ALA A 76 -8.79 18.90 -5.58
C ALA A 76 -9.28 17.48 -5.91
N ILE A 77 -10.59 17.26 -5.78
CA ILE A 77 -11.28 16.07 -6.31
C ILE A 77 -11.65 16.36 -7.76
N GLU A 78 -11.19 15.52 -8.69
CA GLU A 78 -11.47 15.68 -10.13
C GLU A 78 -12.74 14.96 -10.57
N VAL A 79 -13.13 13.86 -9.89
CA VAL A 79 -14.30 13.06 -10.24
C VAL A 79 -15.26 13.03 -9.07
N THR A 80 -16.48 13.48 -9.31
CA THR A 80 -17.58 13.49 -8.33
C THR A 80 -18.80 12.74 -8.90
N GLY A 81 -19.71 12.28 -8.04
CA GLY A 81 -20.91 11.56 -8.43
C GLY A 81 -21.02 10.18 -7.80
N GLN A 82 -21.81 9.30 -8.40
CA GLN A 82 -22.10 7.97 -7.89
C GLN A 82 -21.73 6.90 -8.92
N VAL A 83 -20.99 5.89 -8.50
CA VAL A 83 -20.67 4.72 -9.32
C VAL A 83 -21.96 3.93 -9.58
N GLY A 84 -22.13 3.49 -10.82
CA GLY A 84 -23.38 2.83 -11.26
C GLY A 84 -24.48 3.79 -11.67
N SER A 85 -24.25 5.12 -11.59
CA SER A 85 -25.12 6.16 -12.12
C SER A 85 -24.34 7.11 -13.05
N SER A 86 -23.67 8.11 -12.48
CA SER A 86 -22.94 9.13 -13.22
C SER A 86 -21.45 8.84 -13.43
N VAL A 87 -20.89 7.87 -12.70
CA VAL A 87 -19.47 7.50 -12.74
C VAL A 87 -19.31 6.06 -13.18
N SER A 88 -18.42 5.82 -14.14
CA SER A 88 -18.09 4.47 -14.60
C SER A 88 -17.23 3.71 -13.57
N ILE A 89 -17.28 2.37 -13.59
CA ILE A 89 -16.38 1.54 -12.78
C ILE A 89 -14.91 1.88 -13.08
N LYS A 90 -14.56 2.10 -14.35
CA LYS A 90 -13.20 2.42 -14.78
C LYS A 90 -12.70 3.74 -14.18
N ASP A 91 -13.52 4.78 -14.18
CA ASP A 91 -13.14 6.07 -13.59
C ASP A 91 -13.01 5.93 -12.06
N ALA A 92 -13.92 5.18 -11.42
CA ALA A 92 -13.85 4.90 -9.99
C ALA A 92 -12.61 4.05 -9.60
N GLN A 93 -12.19 3.12 -10.45
CA GLN A 93 -10.93 2.36 -10.27
C GLN A 93 -9.71 3.28 -10.31
N GLU A 94 -9.67 4.26 -11.20
CA GLU A 94 -8.58 5.24 -11.21
C GLU A 94 -8.60 6.09 -9.92
N GLN A 95 -9.77 6.47 -9.39
CA GLN A 95 -9.87 7.15 -8.10
C GLN A 95 -9.37 6.24 -6.94
N ALA A 96 -9.71 4.94 -6.95
CA ALA A 96 -9.19 3.99 -5.98
C ALA A 96 -7.66 3.85 -6.05
N ARG A 97 -7.09 3.86 -7.25
CA ARG A 97 -5.63 3.87 -7.47
C ARG A 97 -5.00 5.14 -6.89
N GLN A 98 -5.61 6.31 -7.09
CA GLN A 98 -5.12 7.58 -6.51
C GLN A 98 -5.18 7.57 -4.96
N CYS A 99 -6.24 7.02 -4.36
CA CYS A 99 -6.30 6.81 -2.91
C CYS A 99 -5.14 5.93 -2.42
N ALA A 100 -4.85 4.83 -3.13
CA ALA A 100 -3.73 3.95 -2.80
C ALA A 100 -2.37 4.66 -2.91
N VAL A 101 -2.16 5.51 -3.91
CA VAL A 101 -0.96 6.36 -4.02
C VAL A 101 -0.86 7.34 -2.84
N ALA A 102 -1.99 7.96 -2.44
CA ALA A 102 -2.03 8.84 -1.27
C ALA A 102 -1.66 8.09 0.02
N ILE A 103 -2.16 6.86 0.21
CA ILE A 103 -1.78 5.97 1.32
C ILE A 103 -0.27 5.70 1.31
N LEU A 104 0.31 5.34 0.15
CA LEU A 104 1.75 5.08 0.03
C LEU A 104 2.59 6.32 0.40
N ARG A 105 2.14 7.52 0.03
CA ARG A 105 2.78 8.79 0.45
C ARG A 105 2.75 8.96 1.97
N GLN A 106 1.63 8.68 2.64
CA GLN A 106 1.55 8.73 4.10
C GLN A 106 2.48 7.71 4.74
N VAL A 107 2.45 6.44 4.29
CA VAL A 107 3.32 5.38 4.82
C VAL A 107 4.80 5.71 4.59
N SER A 108 5.17 6.33 3.47
CA SER A 108 6.56 6.69 3.17
C SER A 108 7.16 7.66 4.20
N THR A 109 6.34 8.47 4.86
CA THR A 109 6.80 9.43 5.88
C THR A 109 7.31 8.75 7.16
N VAL A 110 6.90 7.50 7.41
CA VAL A 110 7.21 6.74 8.63
C VAL A 110 7.95 5.41 8.33
N SER A 111 8.29 5.14 7.09
CA SER A 111 8.77 3.82 6.64
C SER A 111 10.01 3.83 5.75
N ASP A 112 10.92 4.78 5.93
CA ASP A 112 12.13 4.91 5.08
C ASP A 112 11.79 4.70 3.59
N CYS A 113 10.91 5.54 3.04
CA CYS A 113 10.45 5.44 1.65
C CYS A 113 9.94 4.03 1.28
N LEU A 114 9.13 3.41 2.13
CA LEU A 114 8.52 2.09 1.99
C LEU A 114 9.50 0.89 2.08
N LYS A 115 10.79 1.11 2.28
CA LYS A 115 11.80 0.03 2.27
C LYS A 115 11.60 -0.97 3.40
N ASN A 116 11.17 -0.51 4.58
CA ASN A 116 10.94 -1.35 5.76
C ASN A 116 9.47 -1.79 5.92
N VAL A 117 8.63 -1.64 4.91
CA VAL A 117 7.29 -2.24 4.90
C VAL A 117 7.42 -3.76 4.87
N LYS A 118 6.99 -4.42 5.96
CA LYS A 118 6.97 -5.88 6.09
C LYS A 118 5.81 -6.47 5.32
N ARG A 119 4.62 -5.85 5.42
CA ARG A 119 3.44 -6.22 4.63
C ARG A 119 2.33 -5.18 4.70
N VAL A 120 1.46 -5.20 3.71
CA VAL A 120 0.11 -4.61 3.78
C VAL A 120 -0.77 -5.56 4.58
N VAL A 121 -1.48 -5.05 5.59
CA VAL A 121 -2.31 -5.87 6.48
C VAL A 121 -3.78 -5.79 6.07
N LYS A 122 -4.28 -4.56 5.84
CA LYS A 122 -5.69 -4.32 5.53
C LYS A 122 -5.87 -3.10 4.64
N LEU A 123 -6.86 -3.15 3.75
CA LEU A 123 -7.47 -1.98 3.11
C LEU A 123 -8.96 -1.94 3.44
N GLY A 124 -9.47 -0.75 3.75
CA GLY A 124 -10.90 -0.49 3.89
C GLY A 124 -11.36 0.46 2.80
N GLY A 125 -12.22 -0.01 1.90
CA GLY A 125 -12.67 0.76 0.74
C GLY A 125 -14.13 1.20 0.86
N PHE A 126 -14.35 2.51 0.71
CA PHE A 126 -15.66 3.15 0.69
C PHE A 126 -15.89 3.73 -0.71
N VAL A 127 -17.07 3.45 -1.29
CA VAL A 127 -17.43 3.87 -2.64
C VAL A 127 -18.76 4.59 -2.60
N THR A 128 -18.78 5.86 -3.02
CA THR A 128 -20.05 6.56 -3.27
C THR A 128 -20.72 5.93 -4.47
N SER A 129 -21.78 5.15 -4.25
CA SER A 129 -22.42 4.34 -5.29
C SER A 129 -23.93 4.46 -5.27
N ALA A 130 -24.56 4.22 -6.44
CA ALA A 130 -26.01 4.12 -6.55
C ALA A 130 -26.54 2.95 -5.71
N PRO A 131 -27.80 3.01 -5.21
CA PRO A 131 -28.35 1.98 -4.33
C PRO A 131 -28.31 0.56 -4.92
N GLU A 132 -28.48 0.43 -6.22
CA GLU A 132 -28.49 -0.85 -6.93
C GLU A 132 -27.09 -1.34 -7.35
N PHE A 133 -26.04 -0.53 -7.13
CA PHE A 133 -24.69 -0.91 -7.49
C PHE A 133 -24.12 -1.87 -6.45
N ILE A 134 -23.69 -3.05 -6.88
CA ILE A 134 -23.19 -4.14 -6.02
C ILE A 134 -21.74 -4.54 -6.33
N GLU A 135 -21.05 -3.81 -7.20
CA GLU A 135 -19.70 -4.16 -7.67
C GLU A 135 -18.60 -3.29 -7.02
N GLN A 136 -18.82 -2.78 -5.79
CA GLN A 136 -17.80 -2.02 -5.04
C GLN A 136 -16.45 -2.77 -4.94
N PRO A 137 -16.41 -4.12 -4.79
CA PRO A 137 -15.14 -4.84 -4.81
C PRO A 137 -14.32 -4.61 -6.08
N LYS A 138 -14.98 -4.54 -7.26
CA LYS A 138 -14.27 -4.27 -8.53
C LYS A 138 -13.64 -2.88 -8.58
N VAL A 139 -14.26 -1.90 -7.94
CA VAL A 139 -13.69 -0.55 -7.83
C VAL A 139 -12.41 -0.58 -6.99
N ILE A 140 -12.45 -1.23 -5.84
CA ILE A 140 -11.31 -1.27 -4.91
C ILE A 140 -10.19 -2.22 -5.38
N ASP A 141 -10.46 -3.10 -6.36
CA ASP A 141 -9.44 -3.99 -6.95
C ASP A 141 -8.23 -3.19 -7.45
N ALA A 142 -8.42 -2.01 -8.04
CA ALA A 142 -7.32 -1.17 -8.53
C ALA A 142 -6.32 -0.75 -7.42
N ALA A 143 -6.81 -0.50 -6.20
CA ALA A 143 -5.95 -0.22 -5.05
C ALA A 143 -5.22 -1.49 -4.60
N SER A 144 -5.92 -2.64 -4.55
CA SER A 144 -5.33 -3.92 -4.17
C SER A 144 -4.25 -4.39 -5.16
N GLU A 145 -4.51 -4.24 -6.46
CA GLU A 145 -3.55 -4.56 -7.53
C GLU A 145 -2.29 -3.70 -7.42
N LEU A 146 -2.43 -2.41 -7.11
CA LEU A 146 -1.27 -1.54 -6.88
C LEU A 146 -0.42 -2.05 -5.70
N MET A 147 -1.03 -2.41 -4.58
CA MET A 147 -0.31 -2.95 -3.41
C MET A 147 0.42 -4.25 -3.75
N VAL A 148 -0.22 -5.16 -4.48
CA VAL A 148 0.40 -6.43 -4.91
C VAL A 148 1.51 -6.19 -5.94
N SER A 149 1.32 -5.27 -6.89
CA SER A 149 2.34 -4.91 -7.88
C SER A 149 3.61 -4.36 -7.22
N LEU A 150 3.44 -3.52 -6.19
CA LEU A 150 4.57 -2.91 -5.48
C LEU A 150 5.26 -3.87 -4.50
N PHE A 151 4.48 -4.61 -3.71
CA PHE A 151 4.99 -5.41 -2.59
C PHE A 151 5.00 -6.94 -2.83
N ALA A 152 4.51 -7.42 -3.98
CA ALA A 152 4.34 -8.84 -4.31
C ALA A 152 3.54 -9.59 -3.22
N ASP A 153 4.02 -10.73 -2.71
CA ASP A 153 3.32 -11.49 -1.65
C ASP A 153 3.08 -10.68 -0.36
N ARG A 154 3.92 -9.69 -0.08
CA ARG A 154 3.75 -8.78 1.06
C ARG A 154 2.61 -7.76 0.84
N GLY A 155 2.19 -7.57 -0.40
CA GLY A 155 1.05 -6.73 -0.78
C GLY A 155 -0.30 -7.41 -0.62
N LYS A 156 -0.36 -8.73 -0.47
CA LYS A 156 -1.60 -9.47 -0.21
C LYS A 156 -2.13 -9.13 1.18
N HIS A 157 -3.39 -8.70 1.26
CA HIS A 157 -3.99 -8.11 2.45
C HIS A 157 -5.46 -8.54 2.62
N THR A 158 -6.00 -8.32 3.81
CA THR A 158 -7.44 -8.40 4.06
C THR A 158 -8.14 -7.12 3.58
N ARG A 159 -9.40 -7.19 3.17
CA ARG A 159 -10.11 -6.05 2.63
C ARG A 159 -11.61 -6.10 2.91
N PHE A 160 -12.25 -4.92 3.04
CA PHE A 160 -13.65 -4.74 2.72
C PHE A 160 -13.82 -3.70 1.60
N ALA A 161 -14.97 -3.73 0.92
CA ALA A 161 -15.40 -2.74 -0.05
C ALA A 161 -16.91 -2.58 0.06
N VAL A 162 -17.37 -1.38 0.45
CA VAL A 162 -18.76 -1.09 0.73
C VAL A 162 -19.23 0.18 0.05
N GLY A 163 -20.53 0.22 -0.29
CA GLY A 163 -21.19 1.42 -0.77
C GLY A 163 -21.55 2.37 0.37
N VAL A 164 -21.41 3.66 0.13
CA VAL A 164 -21.82 4.73 1.04
C VAL A 164 -22.65 5.79 0.30
N SER A 165 -23.44 6.55 1.03
CA SER A 165 -24.31 7.59 0.48
C SER A 165 -23.53 8.80 -0.05
N ALA A 166 -22.45 9.17 0.62
CA ALA A 166 -21.57 10.30 0.27
C ALA A 166 -20.20 10.15 0.94
N LEU A 167 -19.20 10.80 0.36
CA LEU A 167 -17.86 10.96 0.91
C LEU A 167 -17.48 12.44 0.97
N PRO A 168 -16.49 12.81 1.79
CA PRO A 168 -16.02 14.20 1.89
C PRO A 168 -15.64 14.78 0.52
N LEU A 169 -15.90 16.07 0.32
CA LEU A 169 -15.65 16.81 -0.91
C LEU A 169 -16.34 16.24 -2.16
N GLY A 170 -17.35 15.36 -2.00
CA GLY A 170 -18.01 14.65 -3.10
C GLY A 170 -17.17 13.57 -3.76
N ALA A 171 -16.13 13.09 -3.10
CA ALA A 171 -15.28 12.03 -3.61
C ALA A 171 -16.07 10.75 -3.94
N VAL A 172 -15.62 10.04 -4.95
CA VAL A 172 -16.23 8.77 -5.38
C VAL A 172 -15.69 7.58 -4.59
N VAL A 173 -14.43 7.68 -4.13
CA VAL A 173 -13.75 6.63 -3.37
C VAL A 173 -12.97 7.25 -2.21
N GLU A 174 -12.95 6.54 -1.08
CA GLU A 174 -12.04 6.78 0.05
C GLU A 174 -11.49 5.45 0.53
N ILE A 175 -10.22 5.40 0.90
CA ILE A 175 -9.57 4.17 1.36
C ILE A 175 -8.72 4.45 2.61
N ASP A 176 -8.90 3.63 3.67
CA ASP A 176 -7.99 3.55 4.81
C ASP A 176 -7.09 2.32 4.70
N ALA A 177 -6.02 2.27 5.50
CA ALA A 177 -5.10 1.16 5.43
C ALA A 177 -4.38 0.87 6.75
N ILE A 178 -3.94 -0.38 6.91
CA ILE A 178 -3.04 -0.82 7.97
C ILE A 178 -1.85 -1.53 7.35
N PHE A 179 -0.64 -1.15 7.77
CA PHE A 179 0.61 -1.78 7.37
C PHE A 179 1.37 -2.30 8.59
N GLN A 180 2.31 -3.21 8.35
CA GLN A 180 3.29 -3.64 9.32
C GLN A 180 4.69 -3.33 8.81
N LEU A 181 5.53 -2.78 9.68
CA LEU A 181 6.94 -2.51 9.40
C LEU A 181 7.83 -3.66 9.89
N THR A 182 9.03 -3.74 9.35
CA THR A 182 10.10 -4.57 9.95
C THR A 182 10.65 -3.85 11.16
N SER A 183 10.83 -4.58 12.25
CA SER A 183 11.58 -4.12 13.43
C SER A 183 13.02 -3.86 13.09
#